data_bd8f3588a161a5b60721b4ad4c901dc4
#
_entry.id   bd8f3588a161a5b60721b4ad4c901dc4
#
_cell.length_a   1.000
_cell.length_b   1.000
_cell.length_c   1.000
_cell.angle_alpha   90.00
_cell.angle_beta   90.00
_cell.angle_gamma   90.00
#
_symmetry.space_group_name_H-M   'P 1'
#
loop_
_entity.id
_entity.type
_entity.pdbx_description
1 polymer ?
#
loop_
_entity_poly.entity_id
_entity_poly.type
_entity_poly.pdbx_seq_one_letter_code
_entity_poly.pdbx_strand_id
1 'polypeptide(L)'
;RRQRQMCIRDSPNADPIHKVTIIPRGRALGYTQALPDSEKYLSSKAELKDRLAMLMGGRVAEELIFADPTTGASNDIEKATDIARRMVMEFGMSEKLGPMLYGKGSNEVFLGRDYGRQQDYSDEVASSIDDEVRNLLNDAHIIAGKILKKFKKQMDAMVNLLMEKETINKDEVAEVFKAIKKVKIQGTGKSLRLA
;
A
#
# COMPACT_ATOMS: atom_id res chain seq x y z
N ARG A 1 -9.64 -6.29 4.30
CA ARG A 1 -9.71 -4.83 4.55
C ARG A 1 -9.30 -4.44 5.97
N ARG A 2 -9.61 -5.27 6.99
CA ARG A 2 -9.21 -5.06 8.39
C ARG A 2 -7.69 -5.06 8.59
N GLN A 3 -6.99 -5.81 7.78
CA GLN A 3 -5.55 -6.02 7.86
C GLN A 3 -4.72 -4.81 7.40
N ARG A 4 -5.29 -3.94 6.55
CA ARG A 4 -4.65 -2.66 6.19
C ARG A 4 -4.39 -1.77 7.40
N GLN A 5 -5.26 -1.86 8.42
CA GLN A 5 -5.16 -1.05 9.64
C GLN A 5 -3.88 -1.31 10.40
N MET A 6 -3.42 -2.55 10.40
CA MET A 6 -2.16 -2.93 11.03
C MET A 6 -0.99 -2.25 10.33
N CYS A 7 -0.97 -2.29 9.00
CA CYS A 7 0.05 -1.63 8.20
C CYS A 7 -0.02 -0.10 8.34
N ILE A 8 -1.22 0.50 8.31
CA ILE A 8 -1.41 1.95 8.49
C ILE A 8 -0.85 2.40 9.83
N ARG A 9 -1.18 1.70 10.91
CA ARG A 9 -0.78 2.14 12.24
C ARG A 9 0.72 2.05 12.49
N ASP A 10 1.37 1.00 11.99
CA ASP A 10 2.77 0.74 12.26
C ASP A 10 3.72 1.40 11.26
N SER A 11 3.19 1.93 10.17
CA SER A 11 3.95 2.76 9.24
C SER A 11 4.08 4.17 9.79
N PRO A 12 5.30 4.68 10.02
CA PRO A 12 5.51 5.98 10.66
C PRO A 12 4.99 7.16 9.81
N ASN A 13 4.78 6.94 8.52
CA ASN A 13 4.37 7.98 7.57
C ASN A 13 2.93 7.75 7.04
N ALA A 14 2.20 6.77 7.57
CA ALA A 14 0.82 6.53 7.15
C ALA A 14 -0.17 7.42 7.88
N ASP A 15 -1.25 7.78 7.19
CA ASP A 15 -2.34 8.59 7.76
C ASP A 15 -3.04 7.82 8.90
N PRO A 16 -3.47 8.52 9.96
CA PRO A 16 -4.11 7.87 11.10
C PRO A 16 -5.48 7.27 10.72
N ILE A 17 -5.80 6.14 11.35
CA ILE A 17 -7.10 5.50 11.18
C ILE A 17 -8.14 6.34 11.93
N HIS A 18 -9.18 6.75 11.22
CA HIS A 18 -10.30 7.47 11.80
C HIS A 18 -11.47 6.52 12.14
N LYS A 19 -11.81 5.63 11.23
CA LYS A 19 -12.95 4.72 11.38
C LYS A 19 -12.74 3.41 10.62
N VAL A 20 -13.26 2.33 11.21
CA VAL A 20 -13.30 1.01 10.60
C VAL A 20 -14.69 0.46 10.70
N THR A 21 -15.23 -0.07 9.62
CA THR A 21 -16.55 -0.69 9.62
C THR A 21 -16.60 -1.92 8.73
N ILE A 22 -17.42 -2.89 9.14
CA ILE A 22 -17.75 -4.09 8.37
C ILE A 22 -19.15 -3.99 7.76
N ILE A 23 -19.87 -2.90 7.99
CA ILE A 23 -21.17 -2.65 7.39
C ILE A 23 -21.00 -2.43 5.90
N PRO A 24 -21.70 -3.22 5.05
CA PRO A 24 -21.61 -3.07 3.60
C PRO A 24 -22.14 -1.71 3.14
N ARG A 25 -21.44 -1.10 2.16
CA ARG A 25 -21.93 0.09 1.45
C ARG A 25 -21.70 -0.09 -0.05
N GLY A 26 -22.76 -0.19 -0.82
CA GLY A 26 -22.70 -0.49 -2.24
C GLY A 26 -21.98 -1.84 -2.50
N ARG A 27 -20.97 -1.85 -3.36
CA ARG A 27 -20.16 -3.04 -3.63
C ARG A 27 -19.07 -3.33 -2.59
N ALA A 28 -18.91 -2.46 -1.60
CA ALA A 28 -17.90 -2.62 -0.57
C ALA A 28 -18.46 -3.36 0.65
N LEU A 29 -17.85 -4.49 1.01
CA LEU A 29 -18.19 -5.30 2.19
C LEU A 29 -17.70 -4.70 3.52
N GLY A 30 -17.33 -3.43 3.52
CA GLY A 30 -16.77 -2.67 4.64
C GLY A 30 -15.68 -1.72 4.18
N TYR A 31 -15.30 -0.74 4.99
CA TYR A 31 -14.22 0.18 4.64
C TYR A 31 -13.40 0.60 5.86
N THR A 32 -12.17 1.02 5.58
CA THR A 32 -11.30 1.69 6.54
C THR A 32 -11.10 3.12 6.06
N GLN A 33 -11.37 4.07 6.92
CA GLN A 33 -11.14 5.49 6.66
C GLN A 33 -9.86 5.92 7.39
N ALA A 34 -8.85 6.27 6.61
CA ALA A 34 -7.67 6.98 7.07
C ALA A 34 -7.79 8.43 6.56
N LEU A 35 -7.60 9.39 7.44
CA LEU A 35 -7.63 10.80 7.11
C LEU A 35 -6.27 11.41 7.48
N PRO A 36 -5.67 12.20 6.58
CA PRO A 36 -4.45 12.92 6.89
C PRO A 36 -4.73 13.96 8.00
N ASP A 37 -3.80 14.07 8.95
CA ASP A 37 -3.89 15.07 10.02
C ASP A 37 -3.63 16.50 9.48
N SER A 38 -3.08 16.65 8.27
CA SER A 38 -2.83 17.92 7.59
C SER A 38 -2.92 17.74 6.08
N GLU A 39 -3.21 18.82 5.36
CA GLU A 39 -3.13 18.84 3.90
C GLU A 39 -1.68 18.59 3.45
N LYS A 40 -1.46 17.49 2.74
CA LYS A 40 -0.15 17.12 2.20
C LYS A 40 -0.17 17.25 0.69
N TYR A 41 0.63 18.16 0.17
CA TYR A 41 0.80 18.36 -1.28
C TYR A 41 1.91 17.49 -1.89
N LEU A 42 2.84 17.00 -1.06
CA LEU A 42 3.98 16.20 -1.49
C LEU A 42 4.02 14.89 -0.71
N SER A 43 4.37 13.81 -1.40
CA SER A 43 4.60 12.49 -0.80
C SER A 43 6.05 12.08 -0.97
N SER A 44 6.69 11.68 0.11
CA SER A 44 8.06 11.15 0.08
C SER A 44 8.11 9.71 -0.44
N LYS A 45 9.30 9.26 -0.89
CA LYS A 45 9.53 7.85 -1.28
C LYS A 45 9.15 6.88 -0.14
N ALA A 46 9.43 7.26 1.12
CA ALA A 46 9.08 6.43 2.28
C ALA A 46 7.57 6.32 2.47
N GLU A 47 6.83 7.43 2.35
CA GLU A 47 5.36 7.42 2.45
C GLU A 47 4.72 6.56 1.35
N LEU A 48 5.23 6.65 0.12
CA LEU A 48 4.73 5.81 -0.98
C LEU A 48 5.01 4.32 -0.73
N LYS A 49 6.19 3.95 -0.21
CA LYS A 49 6.50 2.57 0.19
C LYS A 49 5.58 2.07 1.30
N ASP A 50 5.31 2.88 2.31
CA ASP A 50 4.37 2.55 3.37
C ASP A 50 2.95 2.35 2.81
N ARG A 51 2.55 3.19 1.85
CA ARG A 51 1.27 3.05 1.16
C ARG A 51 1.16 1.77 0.34
N LEU A 52 2.26 1.35 -0.34
CA LEU A 52 2.32 0.06 -1.02
C LEU A 52 2.12 -1.11 -0.04
N ALA A 53 2.84 -1.10 1.10
CA ALA A 53 2.70 -2.13 2.13
C ALA A 53 1.27 -2.19 2.71
N MET A 54 0.63 -1.03 2.89
CA MET A 54 -0.76 -0.95 3.32
C MET A 54 -1.72 -1.61 2.31
N LEU A 55 -1.55 -1.34 1.01
CA LEU A 55 -2.38 -1.93 -0.04
C LEU A 55 -2.19 -3.44 -0.15
N MET A 56 -0.95 -3.93 0.00
CA MET A 56 -0.65 -5.38 0.03
C MET A 56 -1.20 -6.09 1.27
N GLY A 57 -1.51 -5.37 2.36
CA GLY A 57 -1.97 -5.95 3.62
C GLY A 57 -3.21 -6.84 3.49
N GLY A 58 -4.15 -6.49 2.61
CA GLY A 58 -5.35 -7.30 2.36
C GLY A 58 -5.00 -8.67 1.77
N ARG A 59 -4.18 -8.68 0.71
CA ARG A 59 -3.72 -9.89 0.03
C ARG A 59 -2.93 -10.81 0.96
N VAL A 60 -1.94 -10.24 1.65
CA VAL A 60 -1.08 -10.99 2.57
C VAL A 60 -1.88 -11.61 3.71
N ALA A 61 -2.90 -10.92 4.20
CA ALA A 61 -3.74 -11.47 5.24
C ALA A 61 -4.59 -12.66 4.78
N GLU A 62 -5.11 -12.63 3.55
CA GLU A 62 -5.78 -13.79 2.97
C GLU A 62 -4.84 -14.99 2.89
N GLU A 63 -3.61 -14.79 2.43
CA GLU A 63 -2.57 -15.83 2.37
C GLU A 63 -2.22 -16.41 3.75
N LEU A 64 -2.16 -15.55 4.78
CA LEU A 64 -1.82 -15.98 6.14
C LEU A 64 -2.96 -16.73 6.86
N ILE A 65 -4.22 -16.40 6.56
CA ILE A 65 -5.38 -16.93 7.29
C ILE A 65 -6.06 -18.08 6.52
N PHE A 66 -6.21 -17.95 5.22
CA PHE A 66 -7.00 -18.87 4.40
C PHE A 66 -6.16 -19.77 3.50
N ALA A 67 -4.85 -19.48 3.33
CA ALA A 67 -3.95 -20.15 2.41
C ALA A 67 -4.41 -20.15 0.93
N ASP A 68 -5.61 -19.65 0.65
CA ASP A 68 -6.21 -19.55 -0.68
C ASP A 68 -6.68 -18.11 -0.92
N PRO A 69 -5.89 -17.29 -1.65
CA PRO A 69 -6.19 -15.91 -1.87
C PRO A 69 -7.33 -15.73 -2.88
N THR A 70 -8.23 -14.80 -2.58
CA THR A 70 -9.39 -14.47 -3.39
C THR A 70 -9.15 -13.27 -4.31
N THR A 71 -10.14 -12.95 -5.16
CA THR A 71 -10.14 -11.74 -5.99
C THR A 71 -10.44 -10.45 -5.20
N GLY A 72 -10.69 -10.56 -3.90
CA GLY A 72 -11.07 -9.42 -3.05
C GLY A 72 -10.02 -8.30 -2.95
N ALA A 73 -8.75 -8.63 -3.20
CA ALA A 73 -7.65 -7.69 -3.18
C ALA A 73 -7.33 -7.05 -4.55
N SER A 74 -8.08 -7.37 -5.63
CA SER A 74 -7.75 -6.94 -7.00
C SER A 74 -7.58 -5.43 -7.13
N ASN A 75 -8.50 -4.64 -6.60
CA ASN A 75 -8.42 -3.16 -6.65
C ASN A 75 -7.21 -2.60 -5.87
N ASP A 76 -6.78 -3.28 -4.81
CA ASP A 76 -5.61 -2.87 -4.03
C ASP A 76 -4.32 -3.17 -4.77
N ILE A 77 -4.26 -4.31 -5.44
CA ILE A 77 -3.13 -4.70 -6.30
C ILE A 77 -3.02 -3.74 -7.49
N GLU A 78 -4.13 -3.39 -8.14
CA GLU A 78 -4.17 -2.41 -9.22
C GLU A 78 -3.59 -1.06 -8.76
N LYS A 79 -4.11 -0.50 -7.67
CA LYS A 79 -3.62 0.77 -7.11
C LYS A 79 -2.15 0.71 -6.68
N ALA A 80 -1.71 -0.40 -6.11
CA ALA A 80 -0.32 -0.57 -5.74
C ALA A 80 0.59 -0.62 -6.97
N THR A 81 0.16 -1.30 -8.03
CA THR A 81 0.90 -1.36 -9.29
C THR A 81 1.02 0.03 -9.92
N ASP A 82 -0.06 0.81 -9.95
CA ASP A 82 -0.04 2.17 -10.47
C ASP A 82 0.90 3.09 -9.68
N ILE A 83 0.86 3.03 -8.35
CA ILE A 83 1.78 3.80 -7.50
C ILE A 83 3.22 3.38 -7.76
N ALA A 84 3.53 2.08 -7.81
CA ALA A 84 4.88 1.58 -8.05
C ALA A 84 5.40 2.00 -9.43
N ARG A 85 4.57 1.94 -10.48
CA ARG A 85 4.92 2.44 -11.81
C ARG A 85 5.23 3.92 -11.80
N ARG A 86 4.39 4.74 -11.17
CA ARG A 86 4.63 6.18 -11.05
C ARG A 86 5.90 6.51 -10.28
N MET A 87 6.20 5.76 -9.21
CA MET A 87 7.46 5.91 -8.46
C MET A 87 8.68 5.71 -9.36
N VAL A 88 8.63 4.71 -10.23
CA VAL A 88 9.75 4.36 -11.13
C VAL A 88 9.80 5.28 -12.33
N MET A 89 8.68 5.49 -13.01
CA MET A 89 8.63 6.13 -14.32
C MET A 89 8.47 7.65 -14.25
N GLU A 90 7.67 8.16 -13.29
CA GLU A 90 7.33 9.59 -13.23
C GLU A 90 8.16 10.34 -12.17
N PHE A 91 8.37 9.73 -11.01
CA PHE A 91 8.98 10.42 -9.87
C PHE A 91 10.50 10.21 -9.76
N GLY A 92 11.10 9.38 -10.64
CA GLY A 92 12.53 9.12 -10.63
C GLY A 92 13.02 8.52 -9.30
N MET A 93 12.21 7.70 -8.63
CA MET A 93 12.49 7.13 -7.31
C MET A 93 13.21 5.77 -7.36
N SER A 94 13.56 5.27 -8.56
CA SER A 94 14.38 4.07 -8.72
C SER A 94 15.87 4.43 -8.60
N GLU A 95 16.64 3.62 -7.88
CA GLU A 95 18.09 3.78 -7.78
C GLU A 95 18.80 3.26 -9.03
N LYS A 96 18.20 2.23 -9.69
CA LYS A 96 18.76 1.61 -10.90
C LYS A 96 18.57 2.48 -12.13
N LEU A 97 17.39 3.10 -12.26
CA LEU A 97 17.00 3.89 -13.44
C LEU A 97 17.30 5.39 -13.28
N GLY A 98 17.59 5.84 -12.06
CA GLY A 98 17.91 7.23 -11.77
C GLY A 98 16.70 8.18 -11.83
N PRO A 99 16.95 9.50 -11.68
CA PRO A 99 15.91 10.53 -11.68
C PRO A 99 15.53 10.93 -13.12
N MET A 100 14.94 10.01 -13.87
CA MET A 100 14.47 10.22 -15.23
C MET A 100 12.96 10.01 -15.32
N LEU A 101 12.33 10.73 -16.23
CA LEU A 101 10.93 10.54 -16.63
C LEU A 101 10.90 9.61 -17.84
N TYR A 102 10.19 8.48 -17.71
CA TYR A 102 9.97 7.51 -18.76
C TYR A 102 8.50 7.54 -19.21
N GLY A 103 8.25 7.38 -20.51
CA GLY A 103 6.90 7.28 -21.03
C GLY A 103 6.13 8.60 -20.98
N LYS A 104 6.66 9.67 -21.54
CA LYS A 104 5.89 10.87 -21.83
C LYS A 104 4.70 10.50 -22.72
N GLY A 105 3.58 10.18 -22.10
CA GLY A 105 2.33 10.12 -22.83
C GLY A 105 2.11 11.51 -23.43
N SER A 106 2.10 11.60 -24.75
CA SER A 106 1.63 12.80 -25.41
C SER A 106 0.17 13.00 -24.97
N ASN A 107 -0.07 13.94 -24.06
CA ASN A 107 -1.40 14.43 -23.71
C ASN A 107 -2.01 15.27 -24.83
N GLU A 108 -1.51 15.16 -26.04
CA GLU A 108 -2.17 15.70 -27.21
C GLU A 108 -3.21 14.69 -27.69
N VAL A 109 -4.39 14.77 -27.07
CA VAL A 109 -5.62 14.23 -27.65
C VAL A 109 -5.96 15.07 -28.88
N PHE A 110 -5.23 14.86 -29.96
CA PHE A 110 -5.64 15.36 -31.24
C PHE A 110 -6.61 14.35 -31.84
N LEU A 111 -7.88 14.74 -31.89
CA LEU A 111 -8.99 14.01 -32.47
C LEU A 111 -8.59 13.34 -33.80
N GLY A 112 -8.48 12.00 -33.83
CA GLY A 112 -8.57 11.25 -35.08
C GLY A 112 -7.41 10.34 -35.47
N ARG A 113 -6.34 10.18 -34.71
CA ARG A 113 -5.32 9.15 -34.98
C ARG A 113 -4.84 8.50 -33.67
N ASP A 114 -5.22 7.25 -33.50
CA ASP A 114 -4.58 6.30 -32.57
C ASP A 114 -3.15 6.00 -33.08
N TYR A 115 -2.24 6.92 -32.88
CA TYR A 115 -0.82 6.58 -32.94
C TYR A 115 -0.52 5.81 -31.65
N GLY A 116 -0.33 4.49 -31.79
CA GLY A 116 0.05 3.61 -30.72
C GLY A 116 1.12 4.27 -29.85
N ARG A 117 1.01 4.15 -28.54
CA ARG A 117 1.97 4.66 -27.54
C ARG A 117 3.36 4.20 -27.97
N GLN A 118 4.10 5.08 -28.64
CA GLN A 118 5.48 4.81 -29.01
C GLN A 118 6.27 4.92 -27.71
N GLN A 119 6.86 3.79 -27.27
CA GLN A 119 7.78 3.80 -26.16
C GLN A 119 8.96 4.74 -26.50
N ASP A 120 9.28 5.65 -25.61
CA ASP A 120 10.40 6.57 -25.72
C ASP A 120 11.69 6.03 -25.06
N TYR A 121 11.71 4.72 -24.75
CA TYR A 121 12.83 4.02 -24.12
C TYR A 121 13.02 2.62 -24.74
N SER A 122 14.24 2.08 -24.59
CA SER A 122 14.62 0.77 -25.13
C SER A 122 13.95 -0.40 -24.40
N ASP A 123 13.90 -1.58 -25.02
CA ASP A 123 13.38 -2.82 -24.43
C ASP A 123 14.16 -3.21 -23.15
N GLU A 124 15.45 -2.90 -23.08
CA GLU A 124 16.27 -3.13 -21.88
C GLU A 124 15.80 -2.24 -20.71
N VAL A 125 15.50 -0.99 -21.00
CA VAL A 125 14.91 -0.06 -20.00
C VAL A 125 13.51 -0.52 -19.60
N ALA A 126 12.68 -0.97 -20.55
CA ALA A 126 11.37 -1.54 -20.25
C ALA A 126 11.46 -2.72 -19.28
N SER A 127 12.36 -3.69 -19.54
CA SER A 127 12.62 -4.80 -18.64
C SER A 127 13.08 -4.33 -17.25
N SER A 128 13.94 -3.31 -17.21
CA SER A 128 14.41 -2.75 -15.95
C SER A 128 13.30 -2.04 -15.18
N ILE A 129 12.36 -1.36 -15.84
CA ILE A 129 11.17 -0.76 -15.23
C ILE A 129 10.30 -1.85 -14.60
N ASP A 130 10.03 -2.94 -15.32
CA ASP A 130 9.21 -4.06 -14.83
C ASP A 130 9.86 -4.74 -13.61
N ASP A 131 11.19 -4.91 -13.62
CA ASP A 131 11.93 -5.45 -12.48
C ASP A 131 11.83 -4.56 -11.25
N GLU A 132 12.03 -3.24 -11.39
CA GLU A 132 11.95 -2.28 -10.29
C GLU A 132 10.53 -2.21 -9.71
N VAL A 133 9.50 -2.20 -10.56
CA VAL A 133 8.09 -2.24 -10.13
C VAL A 133 7.80 -3.53 -9.36
N ARG A 134 8.25 -4.69 -9.88
CA ARG A 134 8.09 -5.99 -9.22
C ARG A 134 8.80 -6.02 -7.86
N ASN A 135 10.01 -5.48 -7.78
CA ASN A 135 10.78 -5.40 -6.54
C ASN A 135 10.07 -4.54 -5.48
N LEU A 136 9.54 -3.37 -5.86
CA LEU A 136 8.78 -2.52 -4.96
C LEU A 136 7.54 -3.23 -4.39
N LEU A 137 6.81 -3.96 -5.23
CA LEU A 137 5.62 -4.70 -4.82
C LEU A 137 5.97 -5.91 -3.93
N ASN A 138 7.05 -6.64 -4.26
CA ASN A 138 7.53 -7.76 -3.44
C ASN A 138 8.02 -7.28 -2.06
N ASP A 139 8.77 -6.19 -2.00
CA ASP A 139 9.20 -5.59 -0.74
C ASP A 139 7.99 -5.19 0.12
N ALA A 140 7.01 -4.54 -0.50
CA ALA A 140 5.78 -4.15 0.17
C ALA A 140 5.00 -5.36 0.72
N HIS A 141 4.92 -6.46 -0.05
CA HIS A 141 4.29 -7.72 0.36
C HIS A 141 5.03 -8.35 1.57
N ILE A 142 6.36 -8.41 1.51
CA ILE A 142 7.18 -8.94 2.62
C ILE A 142 7.00 -8.10 3.89
N ILE A 143 7.00 -6.78 3.78
CA ILE A 143 6.80 -5.86 4.92
C ILE A 143 5.42 -6.07 5.53
N ALA A 144 4.36 -6.09 4.72
CA ALA A 144 3.00 -6.35 5.17
C ALA A 144 2.92 -7.69 5.92
N GLY A 145 3.58 -8.74 5.40
CA GLY A 145 3.62 -10.06 6.03
C GLY A 145 4.31 -10.05 7.40
N LYS A 146 5.42 -9.35 7.53
CA LYS A 146 6.12 -9.19 8.81
C LYS A 146 5.26 -8.46 9.84
N ILE A 147 4.60 -7.37 9.44
CA ILE A 147 3.70 -6.60 10.29
C ILE A 147 2.53 -7.47 10.77
N LEU A 148 1.84 -8.15 9.87
CA LEU A 148 0.68 -8.96 10.21
C LEU A 148 1.03 -10.14 11.11
N LYS A 149 2.15 -10.83 10.87
CA LYS A 149 2.64 -11.91 11.74
C LYS A 149 2.97 -11.41 13.14
N LYS A 150 3.65 -10.26 13.25
CA LYS A 150 4.04 -9.66 14.53
C LYS A 150 2.83 -9.27 15.38
N PHE A 151 1.78 -8.77 14.75
CA PHE A 151 0.60 -8.22 15.43
C PHE A 151 -0.65 -9.11 15.32
N LYS A 152 -0.48 -10.41 15.10
CA LYS A 152 -1.59 -11.34 14.94
C LYS A 152 -2.61 -11.28 16.07
N LYS A 153 -2.15 -11.24 17.34
CA LYS A 153 -3.02 -11.16 18.51
C LYS A 153 -3.91 -9.91 18.51
N GLN A 154 -3.38 -8.78 18.09
CA GLN A 154 -4.12 -7.52 18.00
C GLN A 154 -5.10 -7.55 16.84
N MET A 155 -4.75 -8.20 15.74
CA MET A 155 -5.66 -8.42 14.62
C MET A 155 -6.86 -9.25 15.07
N ASP A 156 -6.63 -10.33 15.82
CA ASP A 156 -7.71 -11.18 16.34
C ASP A 156 -8.60 -10.40 17.31
N ALA A 157 -8.02 -9.57 18.19
CA ALA A 157 -8.78 -8.70 19.10
C ALA A 157 -9.64 -7.67 18.35
N MET A 158 -9.10 -7.04 17.29
CA MET A 158 -9.88 -6.13 16.44
C MET A 158 -11.00 -6.84 15.68
N VAL A 159 -10.76 -8.07 15.24
CA VAL A 159 -11.81 -8.89 14.59
C VAL A 159 -12.96 -9.12 15.56
N ASN A 160 -12.69 -9.56 16.79
CA ASN A 160 -13.71 -9.79 17.79
C ASN A 160 -14.51 -8.51 18.10
N LEU A 161 -13.81 -7.38 18.29
CA LEU A 161 -14.46 -6.09 18.54
C LEU A 161 -15.35 -5.63 17.37
N LEU A 162 -14.91 -5.87 16.13
CA LEU A 162 -15.70 -5.54 14.95
C LEU A 162 -16.89 -6.49 14.74
N MET A 163 -16.78 -7.75 15.15
CA MET A 163 -17.91 -8.69 15.13
C MET A 163 -18.97 -8.29 16.14
N GLU A 164 -18.60 -7.69 17.26
CA GLU A 164 -19.51 -7.22 18.29
C GLU A 164 -20.14 -5.86 17.95
N LYS A 165 -19.32 -4.89 17.52
CA LYS A 165 -19.76 -3.48 17.34
C LYS A 165 -20.02 -3.08 15.89
N GLU A 166 -19.65 -3.90 14.92
CA GLU A 166 -19.74 -3.65 13.48
C GLU A 166 -18.94 -2.41 12.98
N THR A 167 -18.70 -1.44 13.86
CA THR A 167 -17.98 -0.20 13.58
C THR A 167 -17.16 0.19 14.81
N ILE A 168 -15.88 0.54 14.60
CA ILE A 168 -14.98 1.02 15.63
C ILE A 168 -14.35 2.35 15.20
N ASN A 169 -14.14 3.23 16.18
CA ASN A 169 -13.55 4.55 15.99
C ASN A 169 -12.04 4.58 16.32
N LYS A 170 -11.39 5.75 16.14
CA LYS A 170 -9.97 5.98 16.40
C LYS A 170 -9.55 5.58 17.83
N ASP A 171 -10.37 5.93 18.83
CA ASP A 171 -10.02 5.71 20.24
C ASP A 171 -10.11 4.22 20.60
N GLU A 172 -11.11 3.51 20.12
CA GLU A 172 -11.26 2.07 20.30
C GLU A 172 -10.14 1.29 19.61
N VAL A 173 -9.73 1.72 18.41
CA VAL A 173 -8.55 1.17 17.75
C VAL A 173 -7.30 1.40 18.60
N ALA A 174 -7.13 2.63 19.13
CA ALA A 174 -5.98 2.95 19.97
C ALA A 174 -5.94 2.12 21.26
N GLU A 175 -7.09 1.80 21.86
CA GLU A 175 -7.18 0.95 23.05
C GLU A 175 -6.70 -0.48 22.80
N VAL A 176 -7.12 -1.10 21.71
CA VAL A 176 -6.65 -2.45 21.32
C VAL A 176 -5.12 -2.48 21.16
N PHE A 177 -4.53 -1.35 20.83
CA PHE A 177 -3.10 -1.24 20.55
C PHE A 177 -2.27 -0.54 21.63
N LYS A 178 -2.84 -0.12 22.77
CA LYS A 178 -2.15 0.63 23.84
C LYS A 178 -0.85 -0.03 24.33
N ALA A 179 -0.72 -1.34 24.19
CA ALA A 179 0.46 -2.10 24.66
C ALA A 179 1.62 -2.14 23.64
N ILE A 180 1.48 -1.52 22.47
CA ILE A 180 2.44 -1.71 21.38
C ILE A 180 3.22 -0.42 21.12
N LYS A 181 4.54 -0.46 21.37
CA LYS A 181 5.46 0.58 20.92
C LYS A 181 5.46 0.62 19.38
N LYS A 182 5.33 1.81 18.78
CA LYS A 182 5.46 2.02 17.33
C LYS A 182 6.76 1.39 16.83
N VAL A 183 6.67 0.51 15.86
CA VAL A 183 7.84 -0.09 15.22
C VAL A 183 8.41 0.97 14.28
N LYS A 184 9.60 1.46 14.56
CA LYS A 184 10.33 2.32 13.64
C LYS A 184 10.83 1.46 12.48
N ILE A 185 10.33 1.70 11.29
CA ILE A 185 10.86 1.13 10.06
C ILE A 185 12.02 2.03 9.65
N GLN A 186 13.25 1.58 9.91
CA GLN A 186 14.43 2.30 9.45
C GLN A 186 14.74 1.85 8.03
N GLY A 187 14.57 2.76 7.08
CA GLY A 187 15.03 2.59 5.72
C GLY A 187 16.52 2.93 5.65
N THR A 188 17.39 1.94 5.56
CA THR A 188 18.73 2.09 5.01
C THR A 188 18.71 1.56 3.59
N GLY A 189 19.34 2.28 2.66
CA GLY A 189 19.23 2.13 1.20
C GLY A 189 19.46 0.74 0.56
N LYS A 190 19.45 -0.34 1.32
CA LYS A 190 19.54 -1.71 0.79
C LYS A 190 18.56 -2.73 1.38
N SER A 191 17.89 -2.45 2.47
CA SER A 191 16.80 -3.27 2.99
C SER A 191 16.04 -2.55 4.09
N LEU A 192 14.70 -2.63 4.07
CA LEU A 192 13.86 -2.27 5.20
C LEU A 192 14.12 -3.26 6.33
N ARG A 193 14.70 -2.81 7.43
CA ARG A 193 14.85 -3.62 8.65
C ARG A 193 13.81 -3.16 9.67
N LEU A 194 13.05 -4.13 10.18
CA LEU A 194 12.24 -3.94 11.38
C LEU A 194 13.18 -3.93 12.57
N ALA A 195 13.22 -2.86 13.32
CA ALA A 195 13.89 -2.78 14.61
C ALA A 195 12.98 -3.30 15.73
#